data_4312852325c597459aaf347ceb4a97f3
#
_entry.id   4312852325c597459aaf347ceb4a97f3
#
_cell.length_a   1.000
_cell.length_b   1.000
_cell.length_c   1.000
_cell.angle_alpha   90.00
_cell.angle_beta   90.00
_cell.angle_gamma   90.00
#
_symmetry.space_group_name_H-M   'P 1'
#
loop_
_entity.id
_entity.type
_entity.pdbx_description
1 polymer ?
#
loop_
_entity_poly.entity_id
_entity_poly.type
_entity_poly.pdbx_seq_one_letter_code
_entity_poly.pdbx_strand_id
1 'polypeptide(L)'
;VTVTIYDVAREASVSMATVSRVVNNNPNVKPQTRKKVFEAIERLGYRPNAVARGLASKKTTTVGVVIPDISNAIFAEVARGIEDIANMYHYNIILCNADKKKDKEIRVINTLLEKQVDGLLFMGGAVTEDHIQAFKTSSVPIVLCATTEEGDTYPSVDIDHIGAAEDAVSTLIQNGHRHIAMISGTLQDPSNGYARFQGYKNALEKAGISFNEDLVRIGNYRYESGLEVTQHFLDLQDRPTAIFAANDEMAIGAIHAIQDKGLRVPEDVSIISVDNVRMASMVRPLLSTVAQPMYDIGAVSMRLLTKLMKKETVANSRVILPHEVILRQTVAHIE
;
A
#
# COMPACT_ATOMS: atom_id res chain seq x y z
N VAL A 1 -31.39 -25.66 -15.25
CA VAL A 1 -32.17 -25.12 -14.11
C VAL A 1 -31.18 -24.99 -12.95
N THR A 2 -31.07 -23.78 -12.38
CA THR A 2 -30.15 -23.53 -11.25
C THR A 2 -30.74 -24.16 -9.99
N VAL A 3 -29.99 -25.04 -9.34
CA VAL A 3 -30.39 -25.65 -8.07
C VAL A 3 -30.47 -24.59 -6.98
N THR A 4 -31.56 -24.63 -6.22
CA THR A 4 -31.89 -23.66 -5.19
C THR A 4 -31.83 -24.27 -3.79
N ILE A 5 -31.85 -23.45 -2.74
CA ILE A 5 -31.94 -23.91 -1.34
C ILE A 5 -33.23 -24.70 -1.07
N TYR A 6 -34.30 -24.45 -1.85
CA TYR A 6 -35.57 -25.21 -1.80
C TYR A 6 -35.39 -26.66 -2.25
N ASP A 7 -34.60 -26.89 -3.31
CA ASP A 7 -34.32 -28.21 -3.82
C ASP A 7 -33.52 -29.03 -2.83
N VAL A 8 -32.53 -28.43 -2.18
CA VAL A 8 -31.74 -29.07 -1.09
C VAL A 8 -32.64 -29.38 0.10
N ALA A 9 -33.53 -28.46 0.50
CA ALA A 9 -34.44 -28.68 1.62
C ALA A 9 -35.39 -29.88 1.33
N ARG A 10 -35.90 -29.96 0.12
CA ARG A 10 -36.78 -31.07 -0.34
C ARG A 10 -36.01 -32.39 -0.36
N GLU A 11 -34.80 -32.42 -0.95
CA GLU A 11 -33.96 -33.63 -1.06
C GLU A 11 -33.53 -34.16 0.32
N ALA A 12 -33.14 -33.26 1.22
CA ALA A 12 -32.74 -33.61 2.59
C ALA A 12 -33.92 -33.86 3.55
N SER A 13 -35.17 -33.63 3.11
CA SER A 13 -36.40 -33.72 3.92
C SER A 13 -36.33 -32.83 5.19
N VAL A 14 -35.88 -31.59 5.02
CA VAL A 14 -35.78 -30.59 6.10
C VAL A 14 -36.33 -29.24 5.64
N SER A 15 -36.50 -28.30 6.60
CA SER A 15 -36.88 -26.93 6.24
C SER A 15 -35.70 -26.15 5.62
N MET A 16 -36.01 -25.14 4.80
CA MET A 16 -34.99 -24.19 4.30
C MET A 16 -34.19 -23.54 5.42
N ALA A 17 -34.86 -23.20 6.54
CA ALA A 17 -34.18 -22.64 7.71
C ALA A 17 -33.13 -23.62 8.28
N THR A 18 -33.40 -24.92 8.21
CA THR A 18 -32.44 -25.95 8.61
C THR A 18 -31.26 -26.04 7.64
N VAL A 19 -31.50 -26.02 6.32
CA VAL A 19 -30.43 -25.96 5.31
C VAL A 19 -29.56 -24.71 5.53
N SER A 20 -30.18 -23.54 5.68
CA SER A 20 -29.46 -22.29 5.95
C SER A 20 -28.59 -22.38 7.22
N ARG A 21 -29.10 -22.96 8.31
CA ARG A 21 -28.32 -23.17 9.54
C ARG A 21 -27.15 -24.10 9.33
N VAL A 22 -27.30 -25.19 8.54
CA VAL A 22 -26.22 -26.13 8.22
C VAL A 22 -25.14 -25.44 7.38
N VAL A 23 -25.53 -24.75 6.32
CA VAL A 23 -24.61 -24.02 5.44
C VAL A 23 -23.83 -22.94 6.18
N ASN A 24 -24.46 -22.30 7.18
CA ASN A 24 -23.82 -21.29 8.03
C ASN A 24 -23.11 -21.87 9.27
N ASN A 25 -22.85 -23.18 9.30
CA ASN A 25 -22.17 -23.87 10.40
C ASN A 25 -22.75 -23.63 11.80
N ASN A 26 -24.07 -23.42 11.91
CA ASN A 26 -24.73 -23.18 13.20
C ASN A 26 -24.55 -24.41 14.11
N PRO A 27 -23.99 -24.26 15.33
CA PRO A 27 -23.70 -25.40 16.22
C PRO A 27 -24.94 -26.13 16.70
N ASN A 28 -26.10 -25.49 16.69
CA ASN A 28 -27.35 -26.05 17.22
C ASN A 28 -28.05 -27.04 16.26
N VAL A 29 -27.39 -27.46 15.14
CA VAL A 29 -27.94 -28.47 14.24
C VAL A 29 -27.37 -29.85 14.59
N LYS A 30 -28.28 -30.84 14.79
CA LYS A 30 -27.90 -32.21 15.09
C LYS A 30 -26.96 -32.79 14.01
N PRO A 31 -25.92 -33.58 14.38
CA PRO A 31 -24.95 -34.13 13.43
C PRO A 31 -25.57 -34.93 12.28
N GLN A 32 -26.60 -35.73 12.55
CA GLN A 32 -27.30 -36.50 11.52
C GLN A 32 -28.01 -35.60 10.50
N THR A 33 -28.64 -34.52 10.95
CA THR A 33 -29.31 -33.55 10.07
C THR A 33 -28.27 -32.82 9.20
N ARG A 34 -27.15 -32.45 9.80
CA ARG A 34 -26.03 -31.81 9.09
C ARG A 34 -25.51 -32.72 7.98
N LYS A 35 -25.28 -34.02 8.25
CA LYS A 35 -24.83 -35.00 7.29
C LYS A 35 -25.80 -35.11 6.11
N LYS A 36 -27.11 -35.29 6.36
CA LYS A 36 -28.15 -35.39 5.31
C LYS A 36 -28.15 -34.15 4.39
N VAL A 37 -28.01 -32.96 4.97
CA VAL A 37 -28.00 -31.71 4.19
C VAL A 37 -26.76 -31.63 3.31
N PHE A 38 -25.55 -31.95 3.83
CA PHE A 38 -24.34 -31.95 3.03
C PHE A 38 -24.38 -32.98 1.90
N GLU A 39 -24.89 -34.19 2.13
CA GLU A 39 -25.09 -35.23 1.10
C GLU A 39 -26.05 -34.74 -0.01
N ALA A 40 -27.13 -34.03 0.37
CA ALA A 40 -28.05 -33.45 -0.61
C ALA A 40 -27.40 -32.31 -1.40
N ILE A 41 -26.60 -31.44 -0.75
CA ILE A 41 -25.83 -30.36 -1.39
C ILE A 41 -24.86 -30.93 -2.44
N GLU A 42 -24.12 -31.98 -2.08
CA GLU A 42 -23.15 -32.63 -2.97
C GLU A 42 -23.84 -33.29 -4.15
N ARG A 43 -24.91 -34.08 -3.92
CA ARG A 43 -25.67 -34.77 -4.96
C ARG A 43 -26.31 -33.84 -5.97
N LEU A 44 -26.85 -32.72 -5.52
CA LEU A 44 -27.50 -31.71 -6.36
C LEU A 44 -26.51 -30.71 -6.98
N GLY A 45 -25.26 -30.67 -6.54
CA GLY A 45 -24.29 -29.68 -6.98
C GLY A 45 -24.67 -28.26 -6.51
N TYR A 46 -25.41 -28.14 -5.41
CA TYR A 46 -25.87 -26.83 -4.90
C TYR A 46 -24.68 -25.98 -4.41
N ARG A 47 -24.61 -24.78 -4.92
CA ARG A 47 -23.66 -23.76 -4.41
C ARG A 47 -24.43 -22.69 -3.66
N PRO A 48 -24.14 -22.49 -2.35
CA PRO A 48 -24.79 -21.45 -1.57
C PRO A 48 -24.61 -20.07 -2.22
N ASN A 49 -25.70 -19.32 -2.38
CA ASN A 49 -25.64 -17.99 -2.95
C ASN A 49 -25.14 -17.00 -1.86
N ALA A 50 -23.94 -16.46 -2.06
CA ALA A 50 -23.32 -15.50 -1.15
C ALA A 50 -24.14 -14.20 -1.02
N VAL A 51 -24.80 -13.76 -2.10
CA VAL A 51 -25.66 -12.56 -2.09
C VAL A 51 -26.90 -12.76 -1.20
N ALA A 52 -27.57 -13.93 -1.35
CA ALA A 52 -28.72 -14.25 -0.52
C ALA A 52 -28.34 -14.40 0.97
N ARG A 53 -27.15 -14.95 1.22
CA ARG A 53 -26.59 -15.05 2.58
C ARG A 53 -26.27 -13.67 3.16
N GLY A 54 -25.62 -12.79 2.39
CA GLY A 54 -25.30 -11.43 2.77
C GLY A 54 -26.54 -10.61 3.13
N LEU A 55 -27.63 -10.73 2.36
CA LEU A 55 -28.92 -10.11 2.65
C LEU A 55 -29.50 -10.56 4.01
N ALA A 56 -29.41 -11.86 4.32
CA ALA A 56 -29.96 -12.41 5.56
C ALA A 56 -29.08 -12.05 6.79
N SER A 57 -27.78 -12.02 6.64
CA SER A 57 -26.82 -11.77 7.75
C SER A 57 -26.42 -10.30 7.90
N LYS A 58 -26.73 -9.45 6.91
CA LYS A 58 -26.22 -8.07 6.76
C LYS A 58 -24.68 -8.02 6.75
N LYS A 59 -24.04 -9.10 6.34
CA LYS A 59 -22.57 -9.23 6.21
C LYS A 59 -22.22 -9.95 4.92
N THR A 60 -21.34 -9.40 4.13
CA THR A 60 -20.89 -10.00 2.87
C THR A 60 -19.61 -10.81 3.03
N THR A 61 -18.93 -10.68 4.19
CA THR A 61 -17.59 -11.20 4.43
C THR A 61 -16.60 -10.78 3.34
N THR A 62 -16.73 -9.54 2.91
CA THR A 62 -15.92 -8.96 1.83
C THR A 62 -15.42 -7.58 2.24
N VAL A 63 -14.14 -7.31 2.00
CA VAL A 63 -13.48 -6.04 2.22
C VAL A 63 -13.10 -5.43 0.89
N GLY A 64 -13.39 -4.14 0.70
CA GLY A 64 -12.91 -3.36 -0.43
C GLY A 64 -11.48 -2.88 -0.20
N VAL A 65 -10.63 -2.96 -1.22
CA VAL A 65 -9.27 -2.45 -1.20
C VAL A 65 -9.05 -1.57 -2.42
N VAL A 66 -8.82 -0.28 -2.21
CA VAL A 66 -8.48 0.67 -3.28
C VAL A 66 -6.99 0.87 -3.28
N ILE A 67 -6.35 0.66 -4.43
CA ILE A 67 -4.91 0.86 -4.61
C ILE A 67 -4.62 1.80 -5.78
N PRO A 68 -3.52 2.57 -5.73
CA PRO A 68 -3.16 3.48 -6.81
C PRO A 68 -2.77 2.77 -8.10
N ASP A 69 -1.98 1.69 -8.03
CA ASP A 69 -1.43 1.04 -9.21
C ASP A 69 -0.95 -0.39 -8.89
N ILE A 70 -1.67 -1.40 -9.36
CA ILE A 70 -1.33 -2.81 -9.13
C ILE A 70 -0.01 -3.24 -9.79
N SER A 71 0.45 -2.51 -10.81
CA SER A 71 1.69 -2.82 -11.50
C SER A 71 2.94 -2.41 -10.70
N ASN A 72 2.80 -1.57 -9.67
CA ASN A 72 3.90 -1.21 -8.79
C ASN A 72 4.05 -2.25 -7.67
N ALA A 73 5.28 -2.78 -7.52
CA ALA A 73 5.62 -3.86 -6.59
C ALA A 73 5.26 -3.55 -5.11
N ILE A 74 5.33 -2.27 -4.71
CA ILE A 74 4.98 -1.83 -3.36
C ILE A 74 3.52 -2.19 -3.02
N PHE A 75 2.59 -1.82 -3.90
CA PHE A 75 1.17 -2.07 -3.66
C PHE A 75 0.82 -3.56 -3.71
N ALA A 76 1.59 -4.36 -4.46
CA ALA A 76 1.45 -5.81 -4.47
C ALA A 76 1.84 -6.43 -3.11
N GLU A 77 2.91 -5.95 -2.47
CA GLU A 77 3.32 -6.42 -1.14
C GLU A 77 2.32 -6.03 -0.05
N VAL A 78 1.80 -4.80 -0.09
CA VAL A 78 0.73 -4.36 0.82
C VAL A 78 -0.52 -5.22 0.63
N ALA A 79 -0.96 -5.44 -0.62
CA ALA A 79 -2.11 -6.27 -0.94
C ALA A 79 -1.93 -7.71 -0.44
N ARG A 80 -0.71 -8.26 -0.49
CA ARG A 80 -0.37 -9.58 0.07
C ARG A 80 -0.57 -9.61 1.58
N GLY A 81 -0.09 -8.62 2.30
CA GLY A 81 -0.29 -8.50 3.75
C GLY A 81 -1.78 -8.40 4.12
N ILE A 82 -2.54 -7.62 3.33
CA ILE A 82 -4.00 -7.51 3.51
C ILE A 82 -4.68 -8.88 3.30
N GLU A 83 -4.34 -9.58 2.20
CA GLU A 83 -4.94 -10.87 1.84
C GLU A 83 -4.71 -11.93 2.92
N ASP A 84 -3.47 -12.08 3.41
CA ASP A 84 -3.14 -13.08 4.41
C ASP A 84 -3.95 -12.88 5.70
N ILE A 85 -4.10 -11.64 6.15
CA ILE A 85 -4.92 -11.32 7.33
C ILE A 85 -6.41 -11.44 7.03
N ALA A 86 -6.89 -11.03 5.86
CA ALA A 86 -8.28 -11.21 5.45
C ALA A 86 -8.66 -12.70 5.48
N ASN A 87 -7.84 -13.57 4.90
CA ASN A 87 -8.03 -15.02 4.89
C ASN A 87 -8.09 -15.61 6.31
N MET A 88 -7.20 -15.15 7.21
CA MET A 88 -7.20 -15.59 8.62
C MET A 88 -8.51 -15.26 9.33
N TYR A 89 -9.15 -14.15 8.98
CA TYR A 89 -10.46 -13.75 9.53
C TYR A 89 -11.65 -14.14 8.63
N HIS A 90 -11.42 -14.96 7.61
CA HIS A 90 -12.45 -15.44 6.67
C HIS A 90 -13.15 -14.34 5.86
N TYR A 91 -12.42 -13.28 5.53
CA TYR A 91 -12.86 -12.25 4.59
C TYR A 91 -12.27 -12.48 3.20
N ASN A 92 -13.06 -12.18 2.17
CA ASN A 92 -12.56 -12.04 0.80
C ASN A 92 -12.19 -10.57 0.56
N ILE A 93 -11.29 -10.30 -0.38
CA ILE A 93 -10.97 -8.95 -0.81
C ILE A 93 -11.49 -8.69 -2.22
N ILE A 94 -11.97 -7.47 -2.47
CA ILE A 94 -12.19 -6.92 -3.81
C ILE A 94 -11.19 -5.78 -3.99
N LEU A 95 -10.19 -6.02 -4.84
CA LEU A 95 -9.14 -5.06 -5.12
C LEU A 95 -9.53 -4.20 -6.33
N CYS A 96 -9.48 -2.88 -6.18
CA CYS A 96 -9.77 -1.90 -7.21
C CYS A 96 -8.54 -1.03 -7.50
N ASN A 97 -8.14 -0.95 -8.76
CA ASN A 97 -7.04 -0.12 -9.23
C ASN A 97 -7.55 1.27 -9.63
N ALA A 98 -6.99 2.33 -9.04
CA ALA A 98 -7.47 3.71 -9.21
C ALA A 98 -6.63 4.57 -10.17
N ASP A 99 -5.49 4.08 -10.66
CA ASP A 99 -4.57 4.73 -11.61
C ASP A 99 -4.08 6.12 -11.13
N LYS A 100 -4.01 6.34 -9.82
CA LYS A 100 -3.65 7.64 -9.20
C LYS A 100 -4.55 8.80 -9.67
N LYS A 101 -5.81 8.51 -10.01
CA LYS A 101 -6.78 9.50 -10.48
C LYS A 101 -7.90 9.69 -9.47
N LYS A 102 -7.98 10.87 -8.86
CA LYS A 102 -8.98 11.21 -7.84
C LYS A 102 -10.40 10.79 -8.23
N ASP A 103 -10.85 11.15 -9.45
CA ASP A 103 -12.21 10.83 -9.89
C ASP A 103 -12.46 9.32 -10.01
N LYS A 104 -11.40 8.55 -10.31
CA LYS A 104 -11.48 7.10 -10.34
C LYS A 104 -11.48 6.52 -8.93
N GLU A 105 -10.69 7.09 -8.01
CA GLU A 105 -10.68 6.72 -6.59
C GLU A 105 -12.10 6.85 -6.00
N ILE A 106 -12.73 8.01 -6.15
CA ILE A 106 -14.12 8.25 -5.67
C ILE A 106 -15.10 7.26 -6.29
N ARG A 107 -15.01 7.04 -7.60
CA ARG A 107 -15.91 6.11 -8.30
C ARG A 107 -15.78 4.68 -7.80
N VAL A 108 -14.54 4.18 -7.59
CA VAL A 108 -14.33 2.81 -7.09
C VAL A 108 -14.72 2.67 -5.63
N ILE A 109 -14.55 3.70 -4.79
CA ILE A 109 -15.06 3.74 -3.42
C ILE A 109 -16.59 3.54 -3.45
N ASN A 110 -17.33 4.36 -4.21
CA ASN A 110 -18.78 4.25 -4.32
C ASN A 110 -19.20 2.85 -4.84
N THR A 111 -18.52 2.33 -5.86
CA THR A 111 -18.79 0.98 -6.37
C THR A 111 -18.62 -0.11 -5.30
N LEU A 112 -17.60 -0.01 -4.44
CA LEU A 112 -17.38 -0.95 -3.35
C LEU A 112 -18.46 -0.83 -2.28
N LEU A 113 -18.90 0.38 -1.95
CA LEU A 113 -20.01 0.63 -1.04
C LEU A 113 -21.34 0.09 -1.59
N GLU A 114 -21.64 0.27 -2.88
CA GLU A 114 -22.79 -0.31 -3.56
C GLU A 114 -22.75 -1.85 -3.54
N LYS A 115 -21.56 -2.47 -3.60
CA LYS A 115 -21.38 -3.91 -3.43
C LYS A 115 -21.52 -4.38 -1.99
N GLN A 116 -21.82 -3.47 -1.05
CA GLN A 116 -22.02 -3.77 0.36
C GLN A 116 -20.81 -4.47 1.02
N VAL A 117 -19.60 -4.00 0.73
CA VAL A 117 -18.40 -4.47 1.47
C VAL A 117 -18.58 -4.17 2.96
N ASP A 118 -18.01 -5.00 3.84
CA ASP A 118 -18.11 -4.86 5.30
C ASP A 118 -17.11 -3.82 5.85
N GLY A 119 -16.11 -3.44 5.07
CA GLY A 119 -15.10 -2.44 5.39
C GLY A 119 -14.27 -2.05 4.17
N LEU A 120 -13.54 -0.95 4.26
CA LEU A 120 -12.73 -0.40 3.17
C LEU A 120 -11.30 -0.11 3.64
N LEU A 121 -10.32 -0.56 2.87
CA LEU A 121 -8.93 -0.12 2.94
C LEU A 121 -8.66 0.81 1.76
N PHE A 122 -8.19 2.00 2.06
CA PHE A 122 -7.87 3.00 1.05
C PHE A 122 -6.37 3.29 1.04
N MET A 123 -5.74 3.08 -0.11
CA MET A 123 -4.41 3.56 -0.46
C MET A 123 -4.57 4.55 -1.59
N GLY A 124 -4.02 5.73 -1.42
CA GLY A 124 -4.09 6.80 -2.42
C GLY A 124 -2.90 7.75 -2.30
N GLY A 125 -2.98 8.82 -3.04
CA GLY A 125 -2.14 9.99 -2.81
C GLY A 125 -2.74 10.88 -1.72
N ALA A 126 -2.90 12.17 -2.00
CA ALA A 126 -3.53 13.10 -1.06
C ALA A 126 -5.01 12.76 -0.85
N VAL A 127 -5.40 12.58 0.41
CA VAL A 127 -6.82 12.48 0.79
C VAL A 127 -7.44 13.88 0.73
N THR A 128 -8.36 14.09 -0.21
CA THR A 128 -9.01 15.38 -0.45
C THR A 128 -10.37 15.45 0.22
N GLU A 129 -10.99 16.64 0.27
CA GLU A 129 -12.36 16.81 0.81
C GLU A 129 -13.38 15.92 0.07
N ASP A 130 -13.21 15.67 -1.23
CA ASP A 130 -14.10 14.76 -1.98
C ASP A 130 -14.01 13.32 -1.45
N HIS A 131 -12.80 12.85 -1.08
CA HIS A 131 -12.64 11.56 -0.42
C HIS A 131 -13.32 11.53 0.95
N ILE A 132 -13.13 12.59 1.74
CA ILE A 132 -13.77 12.72 3.05
C ILE A 132 -15.29 12.69 2.92
N GLN A 133 -15.87 13.36 1.92
CA GLN A 133 -17.30 13.30 1.66
C GLN A 133 -17.77 11.88 1.27
N ALA A 134 -17.02 11.19 0.39
CA ALA A 134 -17.31 9.80 0.05
C ALA A 134 -17.24 8.88 1.29
N PHE A 135 -16.24 9.10 2.15
CA PHE A 135 -16.06 8.34 3.38
C PHE A 135 -17.19 8.61 4.39
N LYS A 136 -17.61 9.87 4.58
CA LYS A 136 -18.72 10.24 5.48
C LYS A 136 -20.05 9.62 5.08
N THR A 137 -20.28 9.36 3.80
CA THR A 137 -21.49 8.68 3.31
C THR A 137 -21.46 7.17 3.56
N SER A 138 -20.29 6.63 3.93
CA SER A 138 -20.11 5.20 4.18
C SER A 138 -20.69 4.79 5.52
N SER A 139 -21.39 3.65 5.53
CA SER A 139 -21.86 2.99 6.75
C SER A 139 -20.87 1.97 7.32
N VAL A 140 -19.75 1.75 6.64
CA VAL A 140 -18.73 0.77 7.03
C VAL A 140 -17.43 1.47 7.45
N PRO A 141 -16.62 0.86 8.32
CA PRO A 141 -15.35 1.42 8.73
C PRO A 141 -14.36 1.50 7.56
N ILE A 142 -13.55 2.55 7.58
CA ILE A 142 -12.50 2.84 6.61
C ILE A 142 -11.18 2.97 7.36
N VAL A 143 -10.11 2.40 6.79
CA VAL A 143 -8.73 2.55 7.26
C VAL A 143 -7.87 3.02 6.10
N LEU A 144 -7.07 4.06 6.35
CA LEU A 144 -6.05 4.55 5.43
C LEU A 144 -4.80 3.67 5.55
N CYS A 145 -4.27 3.22 4.43
CA CYS A 145 -3.16 2.30 4.35
C CYS A 145 -2.05 2.88 3.48
N ALA A 146 -0.84 3.07 4.03
CA ALA A 146 0.27 3.78 3.39
C ALA A 146 -0.15 5.18 2.87
N THR A 147 -1.04 5.82 3.58
CA THR A 147 -1.48 7.20 3.37
C THR A 147 -2.12 7.74 4.64
N THR A 148 -2.14 9.06 4.79
CA THR A 148 -2.73 9.75 5.94
C THR A 148 -3.57 10.93 5.47
N GLU A 149 -4.40 11.48 6.36
CA GLU A 149 -5.10 12.74 6.15
C GLU A 149 -4.68 13.78 7.18
N GLU A 150 -4.84 15.06 6.88
CA GLU A 150 -4.46 16.15 7.77
C GLU A 150 -5.30 16.21 9.06
N GLY A 151 -6.55 15.75 9.00
CA GLY A 151 -7.49 15.82 10.12
C GLY A 151 -7.41 14.68 11.12
N ASP A 152 -6.61 13.62 10.86
CA ASP A 152 -6.52 12.39 11.66
C ASP A 152 -7.91 11.78 12.01
N THR A 153 -8.91 12.02 11.15
CA THR A 153 -10.30 11.55 11.36
C THR A 153 -10.42 10.06 11.14
N TYR A 154 -9.65 9.53 10.17
CA TYR A 154 -9.68 8.12 9.80
C TYR A 154 -8.45 7.39 10.33
N PRO A 155 -8.64 6.18 10.89
CA PRO A 155 -7.53 5.34 11.31
C PRO A 155 -6.56 5.08 10.16
N SER A 156 -5.25 5.13 10.45
CA SER A 156 -4.20 5.00 9.44
C SER A 156 -3.06 4.11 9.90
N VAL A 157 -2.40 3.46 8.94
CA VAL A 157 -1.16 2.72 9.14
C VAL A 157 -0.15 3.16 8.09
N ASP A 158 0.98 3.67 8.52
CA ASP A 158 2.02 4.22 7.64
C ASP A 158 3.39 4.16 8.31
N ILE A 159 4.42 4.74 7.70
CA ILE A 159 5.72 5.02 8.28
C ILE A 159 5.90 6.54 8.52
N ASP A 160 6.97 6.91 9.21
CA ASP A 160 7.46 8.30 9.22
C ASP A 160 8.27 8.59 7.94
N HIS A 161 7.63 9.15 6.92
CA HIS A 161 8.26 9.48 5.64
C HIS A 161 9.27 10.61 5.74
N ILE A 162 9.09 11.55 6.68
CA ILE A 162 10.06 12.63 6.93
C ILE A 162 11.34 12.03 7.52
N GLY A 163 11.20 11.24 8.60
CA GLY A 163 12.31 10.55 9.23
C GLY A 163 13.04 9.59 8.29
N ALA A 164 12.31 8.83 7.48
CA ALA A 164 12.88 7.91 6.50
C ALA A 164 13.76 8.62 5.45
N ALA A 165 13.30 9.75 4.92
CA ALA A 165 14.08 10.55 3.98
C ALA A 165 15.27 11.26 4.66
N GLU A 166 15.06 11.74 5.88
CA GLU A 166 16.12 12.34 6.69
C GLU A 166 17.24 11.33 6.94
N ASP A 167 16.93 10.09 7.32
CA ASP A 167 17.90 9.03 7.57
C ASP A 167 18.64 8.64 6.29
N ALA A 168 17.95 8.57 5.13
CA ALA A 168 18.58 8.31 3.84
C ALA A 168 19.63 9.38 3.49
N VAL A 169 19.25 10.65 3.58
CA VAL A 169 20.14 11.77 3.24
C VAL A 169 21.27 11.93 4.26
N SER A 170 20.97 11.75 5.56
CA SER A 170 21.98 11.74 6.61
C SER A 170 23.02 10.65 6.39
N THR A 171 22.62 9.51 5.85
CA THR A 171 23.55 8.43 5.46
C THR A 171 24.53 8.88 4.38
N LEU A 172 24.07 9.59 3.35
CA LEU A 172 24.95 10.19 2.35
C LEU A 172 25.90 11.21 2.97
N ILE A 173 25.40 12.08 3.84
CA ILE A 173 26.20 13.11 4.52
C ILE A 173 27.28 12.48 5.41
N GLN A 174 26.97 11.42 6.14
CA GLN A 174 27.92 10.67 6.97
C GLN A 174 29.01 9.98 6.13
N ASN A 175 28.72 9.68 4.86
CA ASN A 175 29.69 9.19 3.92
C ASN A 175 30.46 10.28 3.14
N GLY A 176 30.43 11.54 3.63
CA GLY A 176 31.22 12.65 3.12
C GLY A 176 30.50 13.51 2.08
N HIS A 177 29.36 13.08 1.55
CA HIS A 177 28.66 13.84 0.52
C HIS A 177 28.09 15.16 1.02
N ARG A 178 28.33 16.25 0.30
CA ARG A 178 27.83 17.61 0.59
C ARG A 178 27.02 18.18 -0.57
N HIS A 179 27.27 17.72 -1.78
CA HIS A 179 26.57 18.13 -2.99
C HIS A 179 25.61 17.01 -3.40
N ILE A 180 24.40 17.06 -2.84
CA ILE A 180 23.42 15.97 -2.90
C ILE A 180 22.20 16.45 -3.66
N ALA A 181 21.85 15.79 -4.79
CA ALA A 181 20.61 16.05 -5.50
C ALA A 181 19.46 15.18 -5.00
N MET A 182 18.24 15.61 -5.28
CA MET A 182 17.01 14.87 -4.98
C MET A 182 16.17 14.68 -6.23
N ILE A 183 15.79 13.42 -6.51
CA ILE A 183 14.69 13.08 -7.41
C ILE A 183 13.44 12.89 -6.56
N SER A 184 12.61 13.94 -6.47
CA SER A 184 11.40 13.93 -5.65
C SER A 184 10.21 13.30 -6.40
N GLY A 185 9.19 12.86 -5.65
CA GLY A 185 7.84 12.70 -6.20
C GLY A 185 7.11 14.04 -6.26
N THR A 186 5.83 14.00 -6.66
CA THR A 186 5.01 15.22 -6.67
C THR A 186 4.88 15.83 -5.27
N LEU A 187 5.17 17.12 -5.15
CA LEU A 187 5.06 17.84 -3.88
C LEU A 187 3.60 18.12 -3.47
N GLN A 188 2.65 17.81 -4.33
CA GLN A 188 1.21 17.86 -4.03
C GLN A 188 0.73 16.62 -3.26
N ASP A 189 1.57 15.61 -3.11
CA ASP A 189 1.33 14.45 -2.26
C ASP A 189 1.95 14.69 -0.88
N PRO A 190 1.15 15.04 0.15
CA PRO A 190 1.66 15.37 1.47
C PRO A 190 2.29 14.17 2.19
N SER A 191 1.77 12.97 1.91
CA SER A 191 2.20 11.75 2.61
C SER A 191 3.55 11.23 2.11
N ASN A 192 3.87 11.37 0.83
CA ASN A 192 5.09 10.83 0.23
C ASN A 192 6.01 11.91 -0.34
N GLY A 193 5.60 12.57 -1.42
CA GLY A 193 6.46 13.51 -2.14
C GLY A 193 6.92 14.67 -1.29
N TYR A 194 5.97 15.38 -0.67
CA TYR A 194 6.27 16.51 0.19
C TYR A 194 6.99 16.10 1.48
N ALA A 195 6.55 15.02 2.14
CA ALA A 195 7.17 14.55 3.37
C ALA A 195 8.63 14.15 3.15
N ARG A 196 8.94 13.39 2.08
CA ARG A 196 10.32 13.02 1.74
C ARG A 196 11.17 14.23 1.35
N PHE A 197 10.59 15.23 0.68
CA PHE A 197 11.26 16.50 0.40
C PHE A 197 11.59 17.27 1.68
N GLN A 198 10.69 17.30 2.66
CA GLN A 198 10.98 17.91 3.96
C GLN A 198 12.10 17.17 4.70
N GLY A 199 12.11 15.83 4.70
CA GLY A 199 13.18 15.05 5.30
C GLY A 199 14.55 15.33 4.66
N TYR A 200 14.61 15.45 3.33
CA TYR A 200 15.81 15.87 2.62
C TYR A 200 16.30 17.25 3.09
N LYS A 201 15.40 18.24 3.16
CA LYS A 201 15.77 19.60 3.64
C LYS A 201 16.25 19.58 5.08
N ASN A 202 15.56 18.84 5.97
CA ASN A 202 15.92 18.73 7.37
C ASN A 202 17.34 18.14 7.54
N ALA A 203 17.69 17.12 6.78
CA ALA A 203 19.02 16.50 6.83
C ALA A 203 20.11 17.48 6.39
N LEU A 204 19.88 18.24 5.30
CA LEU A 204 20.82 19.28 4.85
C LEU A 204 21.01 20.37 5.91
N GLU A 205 19.92 20.89 6.46
CA GLU A 205 19.93 21.94 7.49
C GLU A 205 20.70 21.49 8.73
N LYS A 206 20.41 20.29 9.24
CA LYS A 206 21.12 19.71 10.41
C LYS A 206 22.63 19.57 10.18
N ALA A 207 23.05 19.35 8.93
CA ALA A 207 24.45 19.23 8.55
C ALA A 207 25.11 20.58 8.17
N GLY A 208 24.39 21.69 8.23
CA GLY A 208 24.86 23.01 7.81
C GLY A 208 25.11 23.12 6.30
N ILE A 209 24.40 22.33 5.49
CA ILE A 209 24.48 22.36 4.02
C ILE A 209 23.35 23.26 3.50
N SER A 210 23.71 24.28 2.71
CA SER A 210 22.73 25.18 2.12
C SER A 210 21.85 24.45 1.10
N PHE A 211 20.53 24.62 1.20
CA PHE A 211 19.58 24.09 0.22
C PHE A 211 19.76 24.80 -1.13
N ASN A 212 19.77 24.01 -2.20
CA ASN A 212 19.84 24.51 -3.58
C ASN A 212 18.68 23.91 -4.41
N GLU A 213 17.80 24.77 -4.93
CA GLU A 213 16.64 24.36 -5.75
C GLU A 213 17.06 23.68 -7.05
N ASP A 214 18.22 24.02 -7.63
CA ASP A 214 18.73 23.39 -8.86
C ASP A 214 19.03 21.91 -8.70
N LEU A 215 19.24 21.45 -7.47
CA LEU A 215 19.49 20.06 -7.10
C LEU A 215 18.21 19.27 -6.81
N VAL A 216 17.03 19.86 -6.99
CA VAL A 216 15.76 19.15 -6.80
C VAL A 216 14.98 19.12 -8.10
N ARG A 217 14.58 17.92 -8.50
CA ARG A 217 13.71 17.72 -9.66
C ARG A 217 12.58 16.75 -9.31
N ILE A 218 11.42 17.00 -9.89
CA ILE A 218 10.23 16.19 -9.66
C ILE A 218 10.14 15.10 -10.71
N GLY A 219 10.11 13.85 -10.27
CA GLY A 219 9.78 12.68 -11.06
C GLY A 219 8.32 12.23 -10.81
N ASN A 220 7.97 11.08 -11.37
CA ASN A 220 6.62 10.51 -11.30
C ASN A 220 6.60 9.10 -10.68
N TYR A 221 7.65 8.73 -9.95
CA TYR A 221 7.85 7.40 -9.35
C TYR A 221 8.07 6.26 -10.36
N ARG A 222 8.36 6.57 -11.64
CA ARG A 222 8.65 5.61 -12.69
C ARG A 222 10.11 5.68 -13.13
N TYR A 223 10.60 4.55 -13.60
CA TYR A 223 11.97 4.37 -14.08
C TYR A 223 12.38 5.45 -15.10
N GLU A 224 11.53 5.73 -16.10
CA GLU A 224 11.81 6.67 -17.16
C GLU A 224 12.04 8.08 -16.62
N SER A 225 11.27 8.50 -15.62
CA SER A 225 11.46 9.82 -15.01
C SER A 225 12.74 9.91 -14.20
N GLY A 226 13.15 8.81 -13.55
CA GLY A 226 14.43 8.73 -12.86
C GLY A 226 15.61 8.89 -13.82
N LEU A 227 15.53 8.21 -14.96
CA LEU A 227 16.53 8.30 -16.03
C LEU A 227 16.61 9.72 -16.61
N GLU A 228 15.48 10.31 -16.99
CA GLU A 228 15.42 11.66 -17.59
C GLU A 228 15.93 12.74 -16.62
N VAL A 229 15.44 12.73 -15.40
CA VAL A 229 15.82 13.73 -14.37
C VAL A 229 17.31 13.63 -14.06
N THR A 230 17.87 12.43 -14.02
CA THR A 230 19.30 12.24 -13.72
C THR A 230 20.17 12.81 -14.83
N GLN A 231 19.80 12.68 -16.11
CA GLN A 231 20.53 13.30 -17.21
C GLN A 231 20.69 14.80 -17.00
N HIS A 232 19.64 15.49 -16.52
CA HIS A 232 19.72 16.91 -16.18
C HIS A 232 20.79 17.19 -15.11
N PHE A 233 20.85 16.40 -14.04
CA PHE A 233 21.87 16.57 -12.98
C PHE A 233 23.30 16.33 -13.49
N LEU A 234 23.46 15.38 -14.40
CA LEU A 234 24.78 15.05 -14.99
C LEU A 234 25.30 16.12 -15.96
N ASP A 235 24.41 16.94 -16.51
CA ASP A 235 24.75 18.05 -17.42
C ASP A 235 25.03 19.37 -16.66
N LEU A 236 24.85 19.42 -15.33
CA LEU A 236 25.21 20.58 -14.53
C LEU A 236 26.74 20.77 -14.50
N GLN A 237 27.19 22.05 -14.52
CA GLN A 237 28.59 22.38 -14.40
C GLN A 237 29.19 21.89 -13.07
N ASP A 238 28.44 22.06 -11.98
CA ASP A 238 28.75 21.51 -10.66
C ASP A 238 27.81 20.32 -10.41
N ARG A 239 28.31 19.15 -10.78
CA ARG A 239 27.54 17.90 -10.75
C ARG A 239 27.44 17.38 -9.33
N PRO A 240 26.26 16.89 -8.88
CA PRO A 240 26.12 16.30 -7.55
C PRO A 240 26.96 15.03 -7.41
N THR A 241 27.53 14.83 -6.22
CA THR A 241 28.29 13.62 -5.86
C THR A 241 27.40 12.49 -5.36
N ALA A 242 26.15 12.82 -5.01
CA ALA A 242 25.16 11.83 -4.59
C ALA A 242 23.75 12.24 -5.00
N ILE A 243 22.87 11.27 -5.16
CA ILE A 243 21.45 11.44 -5.47
C ILE A 243 20.62 10.68 -4.44
N PHE A 244 19.66 11.37 -3.80
CA PHE A 244 18.55 10.77 -3.08
C PHE A 244 17.35 10.67 -4.01
N ALA A 245 16.90 9.45 -4.32
CA ALA A 245 15.70 9.23 -5.12
C ALA A 245 14.53 8.86 -4.21
N ALA A 246 13.37 9.51 -4.44
CA ALA A 246 12.20 9.29 -3.61
C ALA A 246 11.62 7.87 -3.70
N ASN A 247 12.03 7.05 -4.67
CA ASN A 247 11.73 5.62 -4.68
C ASN A 247 12.78 4.81 -5.45
N ASP A 248 12.74 3.48 -5.28
CA ASP A 248 13.70 2.55 -5.90
C ASP A 248 13.62 2.55 -7.43
N GLU A 249 12.42 2.67 -8.00
CA GLU A 249 12.22 2.62 -9.46
C GLU A 249 12.92 3.79 -10.15
N MET A 250 12.77 5.02 -9.60
CA MET A 250 13.53 6.19 -10.09
C MET A 250 15.03 6.06 -9.84
N ALA A 251 15.44 5.48 -8.70
CA ALA A 251 16.85 5.24 -8.40
C ALA A 251 17.50 4.30 -9.41
N ILE A 252 16.80 3.26 -9.85
CA ILE A 252 17.29 2.34 -10.89
C ILE A 252 17.44 3.09 -12.23
N GLY A 253 16.48 3.95 -12.57
CA GLY A 253 16.61 4.84 -13.72
C GLY A 253 17.83 5.75 -13.62
N ALA A 254 18.10 6.29 -12.42
CA ALA A 254 19.28 7.12 -12.16
C ALA A 254 20.59 6.35 -12.32
N ILE A 255 20.68 5.11 -11.81
CA ILE A 255 21.85 4.23 -11.99
C ILE A 255 22.16 4.06 -13.48
N HIS A 256 21.15 3.73 -14.28
CA HIS A 256 21.34 3.51 -15.70
C HIS A 256 21.73 4.80 -16.44
N ALA A 257 21.12 5.95 -16.12
CA ALA A 257 21.51 7.24 -16.71
C ALA A 257 22.98 7.60 -16.44
N ILE A 258 23.48 7.31 -15.22
CA ILE A 258 24.89 7.53 -14.86
C ILE A 258 25.78 6.59 -15.67
N GLN A 259 25.45 5.31 -15.76
CA GLN A 259 26.20 4.31 -16.50
C GLN A 259 26.22 4.60 -18.02
N ASP A 260 25.09 5.06 -18.58
CA ASP A 260 24.99 5.45 -20.01
C ASP A 260 25.90 6.65 -20.36
N LYS A 261 26.19 7.52 -19.40
CA LYS A 261 27.18 8.61 -19.51
C LYS A 261 28.63 8.14 -19.30
N GLY A 262 28.87 6.83 -19.09
CA GLY A 262 30.19 6.27 -18.83
C GLY A 262 30.71 6.52 -17.42
N LEU A 263 29.86 6.93 -16.49
CA LEU A 263 30.18 7.17 -15.10
C LEU A 263 29.84 5.94 -14.25
N ARG A 264 30.39 5.87 -13.05
CA ARG A 264 30.27 4.70 -12.16
C ARG A 264 29.42 5.04 -10.94
N VAL A 265 28.64 4.06 -10.52
CA VAL A 265 27.93 4.06 -9.25
C VAL A 265 28.57 2.97 -8.37
N PRO A 266 29.09 3.29 -7.22
CA PRO A 266 28.97 4.55 -6.47
C PRO A 266 30.12 5.55 -6.66
N GLU A 267 31.21 5.20 -7.38
CA GLU A 267 32.51 5.90 -7.35
C GLU A 267 32.42 7.34 -7.85
N ASP A 268 31.64 7.61 -8.89
CA ASP A 268 31.47 8.95 -9.46
C ASP A 268 30.19 9.65 -8.95
N VAL A 269 29.11 8.86 -8.67
CA VAL A 269 27.85 9.34 -8.06
C VAL A 269 27.26 8.25 -7.18
N SER A 270 27.08 8.54 -5.91
CA SER A 270 26.39 7.67 -4.97
C SER A 270 24.87 7.79 -5.11
N ILE A 271 24.12 6.71 -4.82
CA ILE A 271 22.66 6.71 -4.87
C ILE A 271 22.08 6.02 -3.64
N ILE A 272 21.08 6.64 -3.03
CA ILE A 272 20.20 6.03 -2.03
C ILE A 272 18.75 6.34 -2.35
N SER A 273 17.85 5.41 -2.01
CA SER A 273 16.42 5.55 -2.30
C SER A 273 15.54 5.16 -1.12
N VAL A 274 14.25 5.04 -1.37
CA VAL A 274 13.24 4.52 -0.43
C VAL A 274 12.46 3.42 -1.12
N ASP A 275 12.04 2.42 -0.40
CA ASP A 275 11.05 1.36 -0.59
C ASP A 275 11.59 -0.04 -0.27
N ASN A 276 12.81 -0.39 -0.75
CA ASN A 276 13.41 -1.71 -0.69
C ASN A 276 12.59 -2.78 -1.44
N VAL A 277 12.08 -2.43 -2.64
CA VAL A 277 11.43 -3.43 -3.49
C VAL A 277 12.42 -4.50 -3.95
N ARG A 278 11.93 -5.67 -4.35
CA ARG A 278 12.76 -6.81 -4.78
C ARG A 278 13.83 -6.42 -5.82
N MET A 279 13.53 -5.48 -6.72
CA MET A 279 14.48 -5.00 -7.73
C MET A 279 15.71 -4.33 -7.13
N ALA A 280 15.64 -3.71 -5.96
CA ALA A 280 16.78 -3.10 -5.28
C ALA A 280 17.91 -4.12 -4.99
N SER A 281 17.56 -5.38 -4.79
CA SER A 281 18.51 -6.49 -4.60
C SER A 281 18.88 -7.23 -5.90
N MET A 282 18.37 -6.81 -7.05
CA MET A 282 18.61 -7.45 -8.35
C MET A 282 19.42 -6.58 -9.31
N VAL A 283 19.29 -5.25 -9.22
CA VAL A 283 20.07 -4.29 -10.01
C VAL A 283 21.56 -4.35 -9.66
N ARG A 284 22.42 -3.92 -10.59
CA ARG A 284 23.88 -3.81 -10.37
C ARG A 284 24.34 -2.38 -10.66
N PRO A 285 25.05 -1.78 -9.64
CA PRO A 285 25.31 -2.26 -8.27
C PRO A 285 24.02 -2.43 -7.45
N LEU A 286 24.08 -3.22 -6.36
CA LEU A 286 22.94 -3.44 -5.46
C LEU A 286 22.53 -2.13 -4.79
N LEU A 287 21.26 -1.74 -4.93
CA LEU A 287 20.75 -0.44 -4.50
C LEU A 287 20.62 -0.33 -2.98
N SER A 288 21.24 0.69 -2.40
CA SER A 288 21.04 1.15 -1.02
C SER A 288 19.71 1.89 -0.92
N THR A 289 18.91 1.57 0.09
CA THR A 289 17.54 2.07 0.17
C THR A 289 17.03 2.07 1.61
N VAL A 290 16.02 2.87 1.90
CA VAL A 290 15.26 2.78 3.15
C VAL A 290 14.15 1.75 2.96
N ALA A 291 14.18 0.68 3.74
CA ALA A 291 13.16 -0.35 3.73
C ALA A 291 11.89 0.13 4.44
N GLN A 292 10.77 0.04 3.74
CA GLN A 292 9.44 0.19 4.30
C GLN A 292 8.82 -1.20 4.53
N PRO A 293 8.18 -1.45 5.69
CA PRO A 293 7.57 -2.76 5.98
C PRO A 293 6.21 -2.91 5.28
N MET A 294 6.19 -2.91 3.94
CA MET A 294 4.97 -2.84 3.14
C MET A 294 3.99 -3.97 3.39
N TYR A 295 4.48 -5.19 3.55
CA TYR A 295 3.66 -6.32 3.97
C TYR A 295 2.97 -6.06 5.33
N ASP A 296 3.75 -5.58 6.31
CA ASP A 296 3.23 -5.32 7.66
C ASP A 296 2.25 -4.15 7.67
N ILE A 297 2.47 -3.11 6.84
CA ILE A 297 1.50 -2.01 6.65
C ILE A 297 0.14 -2.59 6.22
N GLY A 298 0.13 -3.48 5.23
CA GLY A 298 -1.08 -4.17 4.78
C GLY A 298 -1.71 -5.03 5.87
N ALA A 299 -0.91 -5.86 6.52
CA ALA A 299 -1.36 -6.78 7.56
C ALA A 299 -1.95 -6.05 8.78
N VAL A 300 -1.28 -4.98 9.24
CA VAL A 300 -1.74 -4.17 10.39
C VAL A 300 -2.99 -3.39 10.02
N SER A 301 -3.07 -2.83 8.80
CA SER A 301 -4.26 -2.14 8.30
C SER A 301 -5.48 -3.06 8.29
N MET A 302 -5.34 -4.28 7.78
CA MET A 302 -6.44 -5.24 7.76
C MET A 302 -6.85 -5.72 9.16
N ARG A 303 -5.89 -5.90 10.09
CA ARG A 303 -6.19 -6.20 11.51
C ARG A 303 -6.96 -5.06 12.16
N LEU A 304 -6.53 -3.81 11.92
CA LEU A 304 -7.19 -2.61 12.42
C LEU A 304 -8.63 -2.52 11.89
N LEU A 305 -8.82 -2.69 10.59
CA LEU A 305 -10.14 -2.72 9.96
C LEU A 305 -11.02 -3.84 10.54
N THR A 306 -10.47 -5.03 10.78
CA THR A 306 -11.21 -6.16 11.37
C THR A 306 -11.74 -5.84 12.77
N LYS A 307 -10.93 -5.16 13.60
CA LYS A 307 -11.35 -4.70 14.94
C LYS A 307 -12.52 -3.71 14.81
N LEU A 308 -12.41 -2.74 13.91
CA LEU A 308 -13.47 -1.74 13.68
C LEU A 308 -14.77 -2.39 13.19
N MET A 309 -14.69 -3.36 12.26
CA MET A 309 -15.86 -4.13 11.79
C MET A 309 -16.55 -4.93 12.92
N LYS A 310 -15.77 -5.34 13.93
CA LYS A 310 -16.28 -5.99 15.15
C LYS A 310 -16.74 -5.00 16.22
N LYS A 311 -16.61 -3.69 15.97
CA LYS A 311 -16.91 -2.61 16.94
C LYS A 311 -16.05 -2.70 18.21
N GLU A 312 -14.85 -3.22 18.09
CA GLU A 312 -13.85 -3.22 19.17
C GLU A 312 -13.24 -1.83 19.34
N THR A 313 -12.90 -1.46 20.56
CA THR A 313 -12.21 -0.20 20.84
C THR A 313 -10.78 -0.27 20.32
N VAL A 314 -10.36 0.72 19.56
CA VAL A 314 -9.00 0.87 19.05
C VAL A 314 -8.30 1.97 19.85
N ALA A 315 -7.22 1.62 20.56
CA ALA A 315 -6.49 2.56 21.41
C ALA A 315 -5.73 3.61 20.59
N ASN A 316 -5.13 3.21 19.47
CA ASN A 316 -4.40 4.09 18.56
C ASN A 316 -5.03 4.03 17.18
N SER A 317 -5.56 5.15 16.72
CA SER A 317 -6.10 5.29 15.37
C SER A 317 -5.00 5.47 14.31
N ARG A 318 -3.84 6.02 14.70
CA ARG A 318 -2.67 6.22 13.84
C ARG A 318 -1.55 5.28 14.28
N VAL A 319 -1.15 4.38 13.39
CA VAL A 319 -0.06 3.42 13.63
C VAL A 319 1.10 3.75 12.70
N ILE A 320 2.25 4.10 13.29
CA ILE A 320 3.48 4.35 12.55
C ILE A 320 4.39 3.13 12.74
N LEU A 321 4.73 2.47 11.64
CA LEU A 321 5.66 1.34 11.64
C LEU A 321 7.10 1.82 11.43
N PRO A 322 8.10 1.11 11.98
CA PRO A 322 9.49 1.48 11.80
C PRO A 322 9.97 1.26 10.36
N HIS A 323 10.89 2.09 9.91
CA HIS A 323 11.68 1.90 8.71
C HIS A 323 13.14 1.54 9.06
N GLU A 324 13.92 1.09 8.08
CA GLU A 324 15.31 0.70 8.25
C GLU A 324 16.15 1.13 7.04
N VAL A 325 17.34 1.73 7.27
CA VAL A 325 18.29 2.04 6.19
C VAL A 325 19.09 0.78 5.86
N ILE A 326 19.02 0.32 4.62
CA ILE A 326 19.76 -0.85 4.12
C ILE A 326 20.84 -0.37 3.17
N LEU A 327 22.08 -0.32 3.66
CA LEU A 327 23.25 -0.03 2.83
C LEU A 327 23.66 -1.26 2.02
N ARG A 328 23.91 -1.04 0.73
CA ARG A 328 24.40 -2.04 -0.20
C ARG A 328 25.63 -1.51 -0.98
N GLN A 329 25.53 -1.41 -2.30
CA GLN A 329 26.69 -1.13 -3.18
C GLN A 329 26.64 0.24 -3.86
N THR A 330 25.56 1.02 -3.68
CA THR A 330 25.38 2.29 -4.39
C THR A 330 25.78 3.53 -3.58
N VAL A 331 26.37 3.37 -2.42
CA VAL A 331 26.89 4.49 -1.61
C VAL A 331 28.37 4.24 -1.33
N ALA A 332 29.21 5.19 -1.73
CA ALA A 332 30.63 5.23 -1.42
C ALA A 332 30.91 6.24 -0.31
N HIS A 333 32.00 6.03 0.41
CA HIS A 333 32.60 7.04 1.26
C HIS A 333 33.53 7.93 0.42
N ILE A 334 33.40 9.25 0.56
CA ILE A 334 34.26 10.25 -0.06
C ILE A 334 34.95 11.09 1.03
N GLU A 335 36.23 11.45 0.78
CA GLU A 335 37.03 12.28 1.70
C GLU A 335 36.65 13.75 1.69
#